data_773edf181dc47fecd7b7c2669d475802
#
_entry.id   773edf181dc47fecd7b7c2669d475802
#
_cell.length_a   1.000
_cell.length_b   1.000
_cell.length_c   1.000
_cell.angle_alpha   90.00
_cell.angle_beta   90.00
_cell.angle_gamma   90.00
#
_symmetry.space_group_name_H-M   'P 1'
#
loop_
_entity.id
_entity.type
_entity.pdbx_description
1 polymer ?
#
loop_
_entity_poly.entity_id
_entity_poly.type
_entity_poly.pdbx_seq_one_letter_code
_entity_poly.pdbx_strand_id
1 'polypeptide(L)'
;DLLMASLLALIYTNDLFTAYVFIEINTIAACGLIMIKKQGRTYVSALRYMIMSLVGSGLFLIGLTLLYSITGHLLMSPAKEVLEQIIAEHSYQVPLMVIIILVTVGLGIKSGLYPFHTWIPDAYGYTTPSASAILSSLVSKGYIFLLIKIFYRVLGFDSIISSHMVNILFAFGVIGMIMGSVAAIKERN
;
A
#
# COMPACT_ATOMS: atom_id res chain seq x y z
N ASP A 1 0.00 -12.56 16.73
CA ASP A 1 -0.31 -13.67 15.82
C ASP A 1 -1.20 -13.24 14.65
N LEU A 2 -2.32 -12.51 14.88
CA LEU A 2 -3.24 -12.08 13.82
C LEU A 2 -2.55 -11.25 12.72
N LEU A 3 -1.67 -10.32 13.11
CA LEU A 3 -0.91 -9.47 12.18
C LEU A 3 0.01 -10.33 11.28
N MET A 4 0.74 -11.27 11.86
CA MET A 4 1.62 -12.17 11.09
C MET A 4 0.82 -13.07 10.16
N ALA A 5 -0.28 -13.63 10.65
CA ALA A 5 -1.15 -14.48 9.84
C ALA A 5 -1.72 -13.72 8.64
N SER A 6 -2.22 -12.49 8.84
CA SER A 6 -2.76 -11.66 7.76
C SER A 6 -1.68 -11.23 6.75
N LEU A 7 -0.46 -10.95 7.19
CA LEU A 7 0.66 -10.63 6.29
C LEU A 7 1.09 -11.84 5.45
N LEU A 8 1.20 -13.02 6.06
CA LEU A 8 1.52 -14.24 5.31
C LEU A 8 0.41 -14.56 4.29
N ALA A 9 -0.85 -14.48 4.70
CA ALA A 9 -1.96 -14.66 3.80
C ALA A 9 -1.95 -13.65 2.64
N LEU A 10 -1.62 -12.37 2.90
CA LEU A 10 -1.46 -11.32 1.90
C LEU A 10 -0.35 -11.67 0.87
N ILE A 11 0.76 -12.21 1.34
CA ILE A 11 1.89 -12.59 0.49
C ILE A 11 1.53 -13.78 -0.41
N TYR A 12 0.84 -14.78 0.12
CA TYR A 12 0.52 -16.00 -0.62
C TYR A 12 -0.72 -15.92 -1.50
N THR A 13 -1.69 -15.01 -1.21
CA THR A 13 -2.92 -14.92 -2.00
C THR A 13 -2.63 -14.60 -3.48
N ASN A 14 -3.41 -15.20 -4.38
CA ASN A 14 -3.40 -14.92 -5.81
C ASN A 14 -4.68 -14.21 -6.27
N ASP A 15 -5.53 -13.82 -5.34
CA ASP A 15 -6.77 -13.10 -5.57
C ASP A 15 -6.69 -11.68 -5.01
N LEU A 16 -7.04 -10.70 -5.82
CA LEU A 16 -6.93 -9.27 -5.49
C LEU A 16 -7.92 -8.84 -4.41
N PHE A 17 -9.14 -9.39 -4.44
CA PHE A 17 -10.13 -9.07 -3.41
C PHE A 17 -9.76 -9.67 -2.05
N THR A 18 -9.28 -10.90 -2.04
CA THR A 18 -8.73 -11.54 -0.86
C THR A 18 -7.54 -10.77 -0.30
N ALA A 19 -6.67 -10.22 -1.17
CA ALA A 19 -5.59 -9.34 -0.75
C ALA A 19 -6.13 -8.08 -0.05
N TYR A 20 -7.18 -7.45 -0.59
CA TYR A 20 -7.84 -6.31 0.06
C TYR A 20 -8.38 -6.68 1.46
N VAL A 21 -9.03 -7.81 1.61
CA VAL A 21 -9.54 -8.28 2.92
C VAL A 21 -8.40 -8.44 3.93
N PHE A 22 -7.28 -9.05 3.54
CA PHE A 22 -6.12 -9.20 4.42
C PHE A 22 -5.44 -7.87 4.75
N ILE A 23 -5.47 -6.90 3.85
CA ILE A 23 -5.05 -5.52 4.13
C ILE A 23 -5.89 -4.93 5.27
N GLU A 24 -7.21 -5.09 5.26
CA GLU A 24 -8.09 -4.56 6.31
C GLU A 24 -7.89 -5.27 7.65
N ILE A 25 -7.77 -6.59 7.65
CA ILE A 25 -7.45 -7.36 8.87
C ILE A 25 -6.11 -6.90 9.45
N ASN A 26 -5.11 -6.70 8.60
CA ASN A 26 -3.79 -6.20 9.02
C ASN A 26 -3.87 -4.79 9.60
N THR A 27 -4.69 -3.91 9.02
CA THR A 27 -4.91 -2.54 9.52
C THR A 27 -5.48 -2.54 10.94
N ILE A 28 -6.49 -3.37 11.19
CA ILE A 28 -7.09 -3.50 12.53
C ILE A 28 -6.08 -4.05 13.54
N ALA A 29 -5.33 -5.09 13.15
CA ALA A 29 -4.30 -5.68 14.00
C ALA A 29 -3.17 -4.69 14.34
N ALA A 30 -2.71 -3.90 13.35
CA ALA A 30 -1.71 -2.85 13.53
C ALA A 30 -2.21 -1.72 14.44
N CYS A 31 -3.48 -1.31 14.27
CA CYS A 31 -4.12 -0.33 15.16
C CYS A 31 -4.12 -0.79 16.62
N GLY A 32 -4.43 -2.08 16.86
CA GLY A 32 -4.35 -2.68 18.20
C GLY A 32 -2.93 -2.62 18.79
N LEU A 33 -1.89 -2.84 17.98
CA LEU A 33 -0.49 -2.73 18.41
C LEU A 33 -0.10 -1.30 18.76
N ILE A 34 -0.57 -0.30 18.00
CA ILE A 34 -0.30 1.12 18.29
C ILE A 34 -0.89 1.51 19.65
N MET A 35 -2.07 1.01 19.97
CA MET A 35 -2.79 1.32 21.22
C MET A 35 -2.30 0.55 22.46
N ILE A 36 -1.32 -0.31 22.36
CA ILE A 36 -0.93 -1.24 23.44
C ILE A 36 -0.56 -0.55 24.76
N LYS A 37 -0.02 0.67 24.71
CA LYS A 37 0.31 1.48 25.91
C LYS A 37 -0.91 2.09 26.60
N LYS A 38 -2.10 2.09 25.99
CA LYS A 38 -3.35 2.67 26.51
C LYS A 38 -3.21 4.13 27.02
N GLN A 39 -2.43 4.94 26.32
CA GLN A 39 -2.22 6.37 26.64
C GLN A 39 -2.98 7.25 25.64
N GLY A 40 -3.38 8.46 26.04
CA GLY A 40 -4.14 9.38 25.17
C GLY A 40 -3.44 9.64 23.82
N ARG A 41 -2.11 9.79 23.82
CA ARG A 41 -1.33 10.00 22.60
C ARG A 41 -1.36 8.79 21.68
N THR A 42 -1.32 7.57 22.21
CA THR A 42 -1.39 6.35 21.38
C THR A 42 -2.75 6.16 20.75
N TYR A 43 -3.84 6.58 21.40
CA TYR A 43 -5.18 6.56 20.78
C TYR A 43 -5.29 7.55 19.62
N VAL A 44 -4.75 8.76 19.77
CA VAL A 44 -4.74 9.75 18.68
C VAL A 44 -3.89 9.26 17.50
N SER A 45 -2.72 8.67 17.77
CA SER A 45 -1.85 8.12 16.74
C SER A 45 -2.51 6.94 16.01
N ALA A 46 -3.18 6.06 16.73
CA ALA A 46 -3.95 4.95 16.15
C ALA A 46 -5.10 5.45 15.28
N LEU A 47 -5.81 6.50 15.72
CA LEU A 47 -6.89 7.10 14.93
C LEU A 47 -6.35 7.72 13.62
N ARG A 48 -5.25 8.48 13.68
CA ARG A 48 -4.60 9.02 12.47
C ARG A 48 -4.16 7.91 11.51
N TYR A 49 -3.49 6.87 12.04
CA TYR A 49 -3.13 5.70 11.26
C TYR A 49 -4.35 5.06 10.59
N MET A 50 -5.43 4.85 11.34
CA MET A 50 -6.65 4.21 10.86
C MET A 50 -7.31 5.03 9.75
N ILE A 51 -7.45 6.35 9.92
CA ILE A 51 -8.03 7.25 8.91
C ILE A 51 -7.20 7.20 7.61
N MET A 52 -5.89 7.38 7.69
CA MET A 52 -5.00 7.32 6.52
C MET A 52 -5.05 5.94 5.86
N SER A 53 -5.07 4.89 6.66
CA SER A 53 -5.15 3.51 6.18
C SER A 53 -6.47 3.23 5.44
N LEU A 54 -7.60 3.73 5.94
CA LEU A 54 -8.92 3.60 5.29
C LEU A 54 -8.96 4.34 3.95
N VAL A 55 -8.38 5.55 3.89
CA VAL A 55 -8.25 6.27 2.61
C VAL A 55 -7.43 5.45 1.62
N GLY A 56 -6.29 4.91 2.05
CA GLY A 56 -5.43 4.08 1.20
C GLY A 56 -6.13 2.83 0.68
N SER A 57 -6.82 2.09 1.53
CA SER A 57 -7.56 0.90 1.13
C SER A 57 -8.81 1.22 0.30
N GLY A 58 -9.46 2.35 0.55
CA GLY A 58 -10.57 2.81 -0.28
C GLY A 58 -10.14 3.09 -1.72
N LEU A 59 -9.02 3.81 -1.91
CA LEU A 59 -8.44 4.03 -3.24
C LEU A 59 -8.03 2.72 -3.92
N PHE A 60 -7.42 1.82 -3.18
CA PHE A 60 -7.06 0.49 -3.68
C PHE A 60 -8.30 -0.29 -4.12
N LEU A 61 -9.38 -0.29 -3.32
CA LEU A 61 -10.64 -0.98 -3.66
C LEU A 61 -11.29 -0.39 -4.92
N ILE A 62 -11.30 0.95 -5.06
CA ILE A 62 -11.80 1.61 -6.29
C ILE A 62 -10.96 1.16 -7.48
N GLY A 63 -9.64 1.11 -7.36
CA GLY A 63 -8.74 0.60 -8.40
C GLY A 63 -9.07 -0.84 -8.78
N LEU A 64 -9.32 -1.72 -7.80
CA LEU A 64 -9.74 -3.12 -8.05
C LEU A 64 -11.10 -3.21 -8.73
N THR A 65 -12.05 -2.38 -8.35
CA THR A 65 -13.38 -2.35 -8.96
C THR A 65 -13.30 -1.96 -10.44
N LEU A 66 -12.50 -0.94 -10.76
CA LEU A 66 -12.25 -0.53 -12.14
C LEU A 66 -11.51 -1.63 -12.92
N LEU A 67 -10.51 -2.27 -12.31
CA LEU A 67 -9.82 -3.40 -12.93
C LEU A 67 -10.78 -4.54 -13.25
N TYR A 68 -11.65 -4.89 -12.31
CA TYR A 68 -12.68 -5.91 -12.51
C TYR A 68 -13.66 -5.53 -13.62
N SER A 69 -14.04 -4.26 -13.73
CA SER A 69 -14.99 -3.80 -14.75
C SER A 69 -14.46 -3.95 -16.18
N ILE A 70 -13.13 -3.91 -16.39
CA ILE A 70 -12.52 -4.09 -17.72
C ILE A 70 -12.01 -5.50 -17.98
N THR A 71 -11.63 -6.25 -16.94
CA THR A 71 -11.08 -7.61 -17.09
C THR A 71 -12.07 -8.73 -16.81
N GLY A 72 -13.09 -8.47 -15.97
CA GLY A 72 -14.00 -9.48 -15.46
C GLY A 72 -13.38 -10.45 -14.45
N HIS A 73 -12.12 -10.25 -14.05
CA HIS A 73 -11.38 -11.17 -13.19
C HIS A 73 -10.75 -10.48 -12.00
N LEU A 74 -10.80 -11.16 -10.84
CA LEU A 74 -10.08 -10.75 -9.61
C LEU A 74 -8.86 -11.62 -9.32
N LEU A 75 -8.74 -12.77 -9.97
CA LEU A 75 -7.53 -13.59 -9.92
C LEU A 75 -6.42 -12.93 -10.75
N MET A 76 -5.20 -12.89 -10.18
CA MET A 76 -4.08 -12.14 -10.77
C MET A 76 -3.70 -12.66 -12.17
N SER A 77 -3.64 -13.98 -12.37
CA SER A 77 -3.20 -14.53 -13.65
C SER A 77 -4.21 -14.32 -14.77
N PRO A 78 -5.53 -14.64 -14.62
CA PRO A 78 -6.52 -14.33 -15.66
C PRO A 78 -6.66 -12.84 -15.93
N ALA A 79 -6.60 -11.99 -14.89
CA ALA A 79 -6.65 -10.54 -15.08
C ALA A 79 -5.48 -10.04 -15.95
N LYS A 80 -4.28 -10.59 -15.76
CA LYS A 80 -3.10 -10.27 -16.56
C LYS A 80 -3.29 -10.63 -18.03
N GLU A 81 -3.77 -11.85 -18.34
CA GLU A 81 -3.99 -12.31 -19.71
C GLU A 81 -4.94 -11.39 -20.49
N VAL A 82 -6.05 -10.99 -19.84
CA VAL A 82 -7.01 -10.05 -20.45
C VAL A 82 -6.38 -8.65 -20.62
N LEU A 83 -5.60 -8.17 -19.63
CA LEU A 83 -4.93 -6.89 -19.74
C LEU A 83 -3.90 -6.85 -20.87
N GLU A 84 -3.14 -7.92 -21.09
CA GLU A 84 -2.19 -8.02 -22.20
C GLU A 84 -2.90 -7.89 -23.56
N GLN A 85 -4.09 -8.48 -23.71
CA GLN A 85 -4.92 -8.34 -24.92
C GLN A 85 -5.41 -6.89 -25.08
N ILE A 86 -5.96 -6.28 -24.04
CA ILE A 86 -6.44 -4.89 -24.03
C ILE A 86 -5.33 -3.91 -24.42
N ILE A 87 -4.12 -4.13 -23.92
CA ILE A 87 -2.95 -3.29 -24.21
C ILE A 87 -2.52 -3.46 -25.68
N ALA A 88 -2.50 -4.69 -26.19
CA ALA A 88 -2.15 -4.97 -27.58
C ALA A 88 -3.14 -4.31 -28.58
N GLU A 89 -4.41 -4.21 -28.21
CA GLU A 89 -5.45 -3.53 -28.98
C GLU A 89 -5.45 -2.00 -28.82
N HIS A 90 -4.57 -1.45 -27.98
CA HIS A 90 -4.56 -0.03 -27.62
C HIS A 90 -5.89 0.50 -27.06
N SER A 91 -6.73 -0.39 -26.53
CA SER A 91 -8.00 -0.06 -25.92
C SER A 91 -7.86 0.27 -24.44
N TYR A 92 -8.78 1.05 -23.89
CA TYR A 92 -8.84 1.36 -22.44
C TYR A 92 -7.57 1.97 -21.81
N GLN A 93 -6.73 2.69 -22.55
CA GLN A 93 -5.48 3.27 -22.02
C GLN A 93 -5.72 4.22 -20.84
N VAL A 94 -6.73 5.09 -20.92
CA VAL A 94 -7.05 6.04 -19.83
C VAL A 94 -7.56 5.31 -18.59
N PRO A 95 -8.54 4.40 -18.65
CA PRO A 95 -8.94 3.58 -17.51
C PRO A 95 -7.77 2.81 -16.88
N LEU A 96 -6.89 2.22 -17.68
CA LEU A 96 -5.72 1.49 -17.18
C LEU A 96 -4.76 2.40 -16.40
N MET A 97 -4.50 3.61 -16.89
CA MET A 97 -3.68 4.59 -16.18
C MET A 97 -4.31 4.99 -14.84
N VAL A 98 -5.62 5.21 -14.80
CA VAL A 98 -6.35 5.50 -13.55
C VAL A 98 -6.22 4.35 -12.55
N ILE A 99 -6.36 3.10 -12.99
CA ILE A 99 -6.18 1.91 -12.15
C ILE A 99 -4.78 1.88 -11.57
N ILE A 100 -3.74 2.06 -12.39
CA ILE A 100 -2.34 2.08 -11.94
C ILE A 100 -2.12 3.15 -10.87
N ILE A 101 -2.64 4.36 -11.08
CA ILE A 101 -2.53 5.46 -10.12
C ILE A 101 -3.24 5.11 -8.82
N LEU A 102 -4.49 4.65 -8.86
CA LEU A 102 -5.28 4.34 -7.67
C LEU A 102 -4.64 3.22 -6.83
N VAL A 103 -4.19 2.15 -7.47
CA VAL A 103 -3.49 1.05 -6.80
C VAL A 103 -2.17 1.52 -6.18
N THR A 104 -1.39 2.30 -6.93
CA THR A 104 -0.09 2.80 -6.47
C THR A 104 -0.24 3.78 -5.31
N VAL A 105 -1.15 4.74 -5.41
CA VAL A 105 -1.40 5.73 -4.34
C VAL A 105 -2.01 5.05 -3.12
N GLY A 106 -2.98 4.15 -3.31
CA GLY A 106 -3.62 3.41 -2.22
C GLY A 106 -2.63 2.60 -1.38
N LEU A 107 -1.80 1.80 -2.03
CA LEU A 107 -0.74 1.03 -1.35
C LEU A 107 0.42 1.92 -0.90
N GLY A 108 0.69 3.03 -1.59
CA GLY A 108 1.65 4.05 -1.19
C GLY A 108 1.30 4.70 0.14
N ILE A 109 0.03 5.05 0.36
CA ILE A 109 -0.48 5.56 1.64
C ILE A 109 -0.28 4.52 2.75
N LYS A 110 -0.62 3.27 2.50
CA LYS A 110 -0.50 2.15 3.45
C LYS A 110 0.95 1.84 3.83
N SER A 111 1.86 1.92 2.87
CA SER A 111 3.29 1.69 3.11
C SER A 111 4.01 2.90 3.70
N GLY A 112 3.37 4.07 3.68
CA GLY A 112 3.96 5.33 4.14
C GLY A 112 4.99 5.92 3.18
N LEU A 113 4.82 5.72 1.87
CA LEU A 113 5.65 6.37 0.86
C LEU A 113 5.44 7.89 0.89
N TYR A 114 6.51 8.63 0.60
CA TYR A 114 6.38 10.08 0.42
C TYR A 114 5.40 10.39 -0.74
N PRO A 115 4.49 11.37 -0.58
CA PRO A 115 4.31 12.31 0.53
C PRO A 115 3.39 11.83 1.67
N PHE A 116 2.89 10.61 1.66
CA PHE A 116 1.85 10.09 2.56
C PHE A 116 2.36 9.56 3.91
N HIS A 117 3.62 9.85 4.27
CA HIS A 117 4.31 9.31 5.45
C HIS A 117 3.94 9.99 6.77
N THR A 118 3.09 11.01 6.78
CA THR A 118 2.83 11.88 7.95
C THR A 118 2.29 11.16 9.19
N TRP A 119 1.67 9.99 9.02
CA TRP A 119 1.19 9.16 10.12
C TRP A 119 2.29 8.33 10.81
N ILE A 120 3.42 8.09 10.13
CA ILE A 120 4.51 7.20 10.59
C ILE A 120 5.16 7.69 11.89
N PRO A 121 5.61 8.95 12.03
CA PRO A 121 6.29 9.41 13.24
C PRO A 121 5.43 9.23 14.49
N ASP A 122 4.14 9.56 14.40
CA ASP A 122 3.21 9.43 15.51
C ASP A 122 2.94 7.95 15.85
N ALA A 123 2.67 7.11 14.82
CA ALA A 123 2.36 5.70 15.03
C ALA A 123 3.53 4.91 15.60
N TYR A 124 4.76 5.23 15.20
CA TYR A 124 5.96 4.52 15.67
C TYR A 124 6.53 5.12 16.94
N GLY A 125 6.49 6.44 17.10
CA GLY A 125 7.10 7.14 18.23
C GLY A 125 6.36 6.94 19.55
N TYR A 126 5.03 6.87 19.53
CA TYR A 126 4.24 6.77 20.77
C TYR A 126 3.94 5.33 21.22
N THR A 127 4.11 4.35 20.36
CA THR A 127 3.90 2.94 20.72
C THR A 127 5.09 2.32 21.49
N THR A 128 4.99 1.03 21.82
CA THR A 128 6.11 0.30 22.43
C THR A 128 7.22 0.06 21.40
N PRO A 129 8.51 0.00 21.80
CA PRO A 129 9.61 -0.28 20.89
C PRO A 129 9.41 -1.57 20.08
N SER A 130 8.90 -2.63 20.71
CA SER A 130 8.61 -3.90 20.04
C SER A 130 7.52 -3.76 18.98
N ALA A 131 6.43 -3.06 19.29
CA ALA A 131 5.36 -2.81 18.32
C ALA A 131 5.85 -1.91 17.17
N SER A 132 6.62 -0.86 17.46
CA SER A 132 7.24 0.00 16.45
C SER A 132 8.15 -0.79 15.51
N ALA A 133 8.98 -1.70 16.04
CA ALA A 133 9.83 -2.57 15.24
C ALA A 133 9.02 -3.46 14.29
N ILE A 134 7.94 -4.09 14.76
CA ILE A 134 7.06 -4.92 13.93
C ILE A 134 6.36 -4.10 12.84
N LEU A 135 5.80 -2.94 13.19
CA LEU A 135 5.11 -2.06 12.25
C LEU A 135 6.05 -1.57 11.15
N SER A 136 7.27 -1.15 11.52
CA SER A 136 8.24 -0.62 10.57
C SER A 136 8.90 -1.69 9.70
N SER A 137 9.16 -2.88 10.23
CA SER A 137 9.89 -3.95 9.51
C SER A 137 8.97 -4.81 8.65
N LEU A 138 7.77 -5.11 9.10
CA LEU A 138 6.89 -6.09 8.44
C LEU A 138 5.70 -5.44 7.75
N VAL A 139 4.94 -4.60 8.45
CA VAL A 139 3.67 -4.08 7.92
C VAL A 139 3.88 -3.20 6.69
N SER A 140 4.71 -2.17 6.79
CA SER A 140 4.99 -1.27 5.67
C SER A 140 5.61 -2.00 4.48
N LYS A 141 6.52 -2.95 4.72
CA LYS A 141 7.19 -3.74 3.68
C LYS A 141 6.24 -4.75 3.03
N GLY A 142 5.31 -5.30 3.77
CA GLY A 142 4.26 -6.17 3.23
C GLY A 142 3.41 -5.48 2.15
N TYR A 143 3.07 -4.22 2.36
CA TYR A 143 2.32 -3.43 1.36
C TYR A 143 3.16 -3.07 0.13
N ILE A 144 4.45 -2.77 0.31
CA ILE A 144 5.38 -2.56 -0.82
C ILE A 144 5.52 -3.87 -1.62
N PHE A 145 5.67 -4.99 -0.94
CA PHE A 145 5.73 -6.30 -1.60
C PHE A 145 4.47 -6.58 -2.42
N LEU A 146 3.28 -6.30 -1.85
CA LEU A 146 2.03 -6.44 -2.58
C LEU A 146 1.98 -5.54 -3.81
N LEU A 147 2.42 -4.29 -3.72
CA LEU A 147 2.50 -3.36 -4.85
C LEU A 147 3.37 -3.93 -5.96
N ILE A 148 4.58 -4.41 -5.63
CA ILE A 148 5.48 -5.06 -6.58
C ILE A 148 4.82 -6.31 -7.20
N LYS A 149 4.17 -7.12 -6.37
CA LYS A 149 3.47 -8.33 -6.83
C LYS A 149 2.36 -8.01 -7.84
N ILE A 150 1.55 -6.96 -7.59
CA ILE A 150 0.51 -6.51 -8.52
C ILE A 150 1.14 -6.00 -9.82
N PHE A 151 2.24 -5.25 -9.75
CA PHE A 151 2.94 -4.76 -10.92
C PHE A 151 3.44 -5.90 -11.83
N TYR A 152 3.98 -6.96 -11.25
CA TYR A 152 4.48 -8.09 -12.02
C TYR A 152 3.39 -9.07 -12.46
N ARG A 153 2.42 -9.35 -11.56
CA ARG A 153 1.46 -10.43 -11.75
C ARG A 153 0.14 -10.01 -12.39
N VAL A 154 -0.13 -8.71 -12.46
CA VAL A 154 -1.41 -8.19 -12.96
C VAL A 154 -1.19 -7.19 -14.09
N LEU A 155 -0.51 -6.09 -13.80
CA LEU A 155 -0.40 -4.96 -14.73
C LEU A 155 0.62 -5.17 -15.85
N GLY A 156 1.61 -6.05 -15.65
CA GLY A 156 2.73 -6.22 -16.55
C GLY A 156 3.74 -5.08 -16.46
N PHE A 157 5.03 -5.42 -16.51
CA PHE A 157 6.10 -4.44 -16.29
C PHE A 157 6.20 -3.42 -17.43
N ASP A 158 5.93 -3.84 -18.67
CA ASP A 158 5.98 -2.97 -19.85
C ASP A 158 4.93 -1.86 -19.79
N SER A 159 3.73 -2.17 -19.29
CA SER A 159 2.66 -1.18 -19.11
C SER A 159 3.00 -0.12 -18.08
N ILE A 160 3.72 -0.51 -17.02
CA ILE A 160 4.13 0.40 -15.95
C ILE A 160 5.26 1.31 -16.43
N ILE A 161 6.19 0.79 -17.25
CA ILE A 161 7.26 1.59 -17.85
C ILE A 161 6.65 2.60 -18.82
N SER A 162 5.74 2.18 -19.69
CA SER A 162 5.08 3.05 -20.68
C SER A 162 4.22 4.15 -20.04
N SER A 163 3.65 3.88 -18.86
CA SER A 163 2.89 4.86 -18.07
C SER A 163 3.75 5.89 -17.33
N HIS A 164 5.07 5.84 -17.45
CA HIS A 164 6.04 6.65 -16.68
C HIS A 164 5.90 6.53 -15.14
N MET A 165 5.14 5.57 -14.64
CA MET A 165 4.88 5.41 -13.18
C MET A 165 6.17 5.08 -12.41
N VAL A 166 7.10 4.33 -13.01
CA VAL A 166 8.39 4.02 -12.40
C VAL A 166 9.19 5.31 -12.15
N ASN A 167 9.20 6.25 -13.10
CA ASN A 167 9.91 7.51 -12.96
C ASN A 167 9.29 8.40 -11.87
N ILE A 168 7.95 8.38 -11.76
CA ILE A 168 7.23 9.11 -10.72
C ILE A 168 7.55 8.53 -9.34
N LEU A 169 7.49 7.19 -9.19
CA LEU A 169 7.85 6.52 -7.95
C LEU A 169 9.31 6.75 -7.56
N PHE A 170 10.22 6.74 -8.54
CA PHE A 170 11.63 7.04 -8.32
C PHE A 170 11.81 8.48 -7.80
N ALA A 171 11.17 9.46 -8.44
CA ALA A 171 11.23 10.86 -8.00
C ALA A 171 10.70 11.02 -6.56
N PHE A 172 9.54 10.43 -6.23
CA PHE A 172 9.02 10.45 -4.87
C PHE A 172 9.93 9.72 -3.86
N GLY A 173 10.58 8.64 -4.28
CA GLY A 173 11.57 7.93 -3.47
C GLY A 173 12.78 8.81 -3.12
N VAL A 174 13.33 9.50 -4.11
CA VAL A 174 14.47 10.43 -3.91
C VAL A 174 14.09 11.59 -3.00
N ILE A 175 12.95 12.23 -3.27
CA ILE A 175 12.45 13.33 -2.42
C ILE A 175 12.19 12.81 -0.99
N GLY A 176 11.60 11.61 -0.85
CA GLY A 176 11.36 10.99 0.45
C GLY A 176 12.63 10.73 1.24
N MET A 177 13.70 10.27 0.61
CA MET A 177 15.02 10.10 1.26
C MET A 177 15.59 11.42 1.76
N ILE A 178 15.54 12.48 0.93
CA ILE A 178 16.03 13.81 1.29
C ILE A 178 15.20 14.38 2.46
N MET A 179 13.88 14.38 2.32
CA MET A 179 12.98 14.94 3.33
C MET A 179 13.03 14.17 4.64
N GLY A 180 13.12 12.84 4.59
CA GLY A 180 13.28 11.99 5.78
C GLY A 180 14.60 12.27 6.50
N SER A 181 15.70 12.43 5.77
CA SER A 181 17.01 12.78 6.33
C SER A 181 16.99 14.17 6.99
N VAL A 182 16.41 15.17 6.33
CA VAL A 182 16.26 16.52 6.88
C VAL A 182 15.38 16.53 8.15
N ALA A 183 14.28 15.78 8.12
CA ALA A 183 13.40 15.65 9.28
C ALA A 183 14.13 14.99 10.46
N ALA A 184 14.88 13.91 10.22
CA ALA A 184 15.65 13.22 11.25
C ALA A 184 16.72 14.11 11.90
N ILE A 185 17.38 14.99 11.12
CA ILE A 185 18.36 15.94 11.67
C ILE A 185 17.69 17.02 12.55
N LYS A 186 16.46 17.40 12.23
CA LYS A 186 15.71 18.42 12.99
C LYS A 186 15.06 17.86 14.26
N GLU A 187 14.82 16.58 14.31
CA GLU A 187 14.21 15.92 15.47
C GLU A 187 15.22 15.89 16.63
N ARG A 188 14.78 16.36 17.81
CA ARG A 188 15.61 16.44 19.01
C ARG A 188 15.28 15.37 20.06
N ASN A 189 14.42 14.44 19.77
CA ASN A 189 14.03 13.34 20.67
C ASN A 189 14.70 12.02 20.26
#